data_0606da7020be7fe8e9eda1e5e7861e96
#
_entry.id   0606da7020be7fe8e9eda1e5e7861e96
#
_cell.length_a   1.000
_cell.length_b   1.000
_cell.length_c   1.000
_cell.angle_alpha   90.00
_cell.angle_beta   90.00
_cell.angle_gamma   90.00
#
_symmetry.space_group_name_H-M   'P 1'
#
loop_
_entity.id
_entity.type
_entity.pdbx_description
1 polymer ?
#
loop_
_entity_poly.entity_id
_entity_poly.type
_entity_poly.pdbx_seq_one_letter_code
_entity_poly.pdbx_strand_id
1 'polypeptide(L)'
;MTNFQRLKNYFLIFIVFFTVLGSSYVFISTVYELQFTNSDYFKNQALSYRVKTEKIKASRGNIYDKNLLVLSSSSRSYNIGIFPTKIDNLDEVVNSLSAILPVEKDLLHKRIISTTNFFYLDRNIDYEKGEEIKSWNLEGVVLEPSFNRVIHANSVSKIIGKVDPDENGIEGLELYFDSSLKGTDGEISYEASPNGKIIPQAPIKTIQPTHGKDLILTLDSELQFISENLCSEALEKTEALNCSIVFANANTGEILIAAEKSGFLEDSLNIDLLSIRAQYEPGSSLKIFSIGAGIEQGLFDENTKYLVDDKIEIIEGSCAKNYEGLKGCYRDF
;
A
#
# COMPACT_ATOMS: atom_id res chain seq x y z
N MET A 1 -16.51 90.16 -24.21
CA MET A 1 -15.90 88.90 -24.66
C MET A 1 -15.85 88.91 -26.16
N THR A 2 -14.64 88.97 -26.78
CA THR A 2 -14.46 89.00 -28.22
C THR A 2 -14.93 87.70 -28.88
N ASN A 3 -15.46 87.74 -30.10
CA ASN A 3 -15.94 86.50 -30.79
C ASN A 3 -14.88 85.39 -30.86
N PHE A 4 -13.62 85.73 -30.80
CA PHE A 4 -12.46 84.82 -30.78
C PHE A 4 -12.43 83.99 -29.43
N GLN A 5 -12.72 84.61 -28.28
CA GLN A 5 -12.77 83.84 -26.99
C GLN A 5 -13.94 82.89 -26.93
N ARG A 6 -15.06 83.23 -27.53
CA ARG A 6 -16.21 82.30 -27.65
C ARG A 6 -15.88 81.11 -28.54
N LEU A 7 -15.25 81.31 -29.65
CA LEU A 7 -14.85 80.25 -30.57
C LEU A 7 -13.83 79.29 -29.95
N LYS A 8 -12.87 79.82 -29.19
CA LYS A 8 -11.91 79.00 -28.42
C LYS A 8 -12.61 78.15 -27.31
N ASN A 9 -13.59 78.66 -26.61
CA ASN A 9 -14.33 77.98 -25.62
C ASN A 9 -15.21 76.87 -26.24
N TYR A 10 -15.84 77.09 -27.38
CA TYR A 10 -16.60 76.05 -28.07
C TYR A 10 -15.68 74.95 -28.60
N PHE A 11 -14.50 75.28 -29.10
CA PHE A 11 -13.53 74.26 -29.50
C PHE A 11 -13.01 73.43 -28.33
N LEU A 12 -12.79 74.02 -27.21
CA LEU A 12 -12.36 73.35 -25.99
C LEU A 12 -13.48 72.40 -25.45
N ILE A 13 -14.73 72.85 -25.46
CA ILE A 13 -15.92 72.06 -25.10
C ILE A 13 -16.06 70.86 -26.07
N PHE A 14 -15.81 71.06 -27.36
CA PHE A 14 -15.86 70.03 -28.38
C PHE A 14 -14.79 68.97 -28.13
N ILE A 15 -13.53 69.37 -27.84
CA ILE A 15 -12.47 68.44 -27.48
C ILE A 15 -12.81 67.62 -26.27
N VAL A 16 -13.28 68.27 -25.17
CA VAL A 16 -13.66 67.56 -23.96
C VAL A 16 -14.80 66.58 -24.23
N PHE A 17 -15.79 66.97 -25.01
CA PHE A 17 -16.91 66.12 -25.37
C PHE A 17 -16.45 64.86 -26.15
N PHE A 18 -15.55 65.01 -27.15
CA PHE A 18 -15.05 63.85 -27.88
C PHE A 18 -14.09 62.97 -27.08
N THR A 19 -13.32 63.54 -26.15
CA THR A 19 -12.49 62.75 -25.26
C THR A 19 -13.34 61.93 -24.29
N VAL A 20 -14.42 62.48 -23.73
CA VAL A 20 -15.36 61.76 -22.88
C VAL A 20 -16.07 60.66 -23.68
N LEU A 21 -16.55 60.93 -24.89
CA LEU A 21 -17.17 59.91 -25.74
C LEU A 21 -16.20 58.79 -26.11
N GLY A 22 -14.96 59.12 -26.49
CA GLY A 22 -13.94 58.13 -26.79
C GLY A 22 -13.59 57.25 -25.61
N SER A 23 -13.40 57.85 -24.42
CA SER A 23 -13.14 57.08 -23.20
C SER A 23 -14.32 56.21 -22.79
N SER A 24 -15.56 56.67 -22.94
CA SER A 24 -16.76 55.88 -22.69
C SER A 24 -16.89 54.69 -23.64
N TYR A 25 -16.58 54.91 -24.92
CA TYR A 25 -16.58 53.82 -25.89
C TYR A 25 -15.55 52.71 -25.56
N VAL A 26 -14.31 53.12 -25.24
CA VAL A 26 -13.27 52.16 -24.81
C VAL A 26 -13.71 51.41 -23.56
N PHE A 27 -14.24 52.12 -22.58
CA PHE A 27 -14.75 51.47 -21.34
C PHE A 27 -15.86 50.46 -21.63
N ILE A 28 -16.89 50.83 -22.40
CA ILE A 28 -18.01 49.96 -22.75
C ILE A 28 -17.52 48.73 -23.56
N SER A 29 -16.61 48.95 -24.52
CA SER A 29 -16.04 47.87 -25.35
C SER A 29 -15.26 46.87 -24.47
N THR A 30 -14.44 47.38 -23.54
CA THR A 30 -13.68 46.53 -22.60
C THR A 30 -14.62 45.73 -21.69
N VAL A 31 -15.65 46.38 -21.15
CA VAL A 31 -16.67 45.68 -20.30
C VAL A 31 -17.42 44.62 -21.10
N TYR A 32 -17.79 44.96 -22.35
CA TYR A 32 -18.44 43.99 -23.25
C TYR A 32 -17.54 42.80 -23.54
N GLU A 33 -16.27 43.01 -23.84
CA GLU A 33 -15.30 41.97 -24.07
C GLU A 33 -15.11 41.04 -22.85
N LEU A 34 -14.96 41.63 -21.66
CA LEU A 34 -14.82 40.89 -20.40
C LEU A 34 -16.08 40.08 -20.02
N GLN A 35 -17.27 40.65 -20.24
CA GLN A 35 -18.53 40.02 -19.79
C GLN A 35 -19.13 39.04 -20.79
N PHE A 36 -18.91 39.27 -22.10
CA PHE A 36 -19.57 38.49 -23.15
C PHE A 36 -18.59 37.68 -24.00
N THR A 37 -17.52 38.28 -24.49
CA THR A 37 -16.61 37.60 -25.43
C THR A 37 -15.68 36.64 -24.70
N ASN A 38 -15.08 37.06 -23.60
CA ASN A 38 -14.10 36.29 -22.83
C ASN A 38 -14.64 35.79 -21.49
N SER A 39 -15.98 35.82 -21.28
CA SER A 39 -16.62 35.46 -20.04
C SER A 39 -16.25 34.04 -19.56
N ASP A 40 -16.30 33.06 -20.45
CA ASP A 40 -16.02 31.67 -20.12
C ASP A 40 -14.52 31.44 -19.79
N TYR A 41 -13.63 32.16 -20.46
CA TYR A 41 -12.21 32.14 -20.12
C TYR A 41 -11.96 32.65 -18.70
N PHE A 42 -12.49 33.81 -18.34
CA PHE A 42 -12.30 34.36 -17.00
C PHE A 42 -13.02 33.57 -15.91
N LYS A 43 -14.21 33.01 -16.22
CA LYS A 43 -14.90 32.10 -15.30
C LYS A 43 -14.06 30.84 -15.02
N ASN A 44 -13.54 30.19 -16.07
CA ASN A 44 -12.72 29.01 -15.92
C ASN A 44 -11.42 29.30 -15.17
N GLN A 45 -10.80 30.44 -15.44
CA GLN A 45 -9.61 30.88 -14.71
C GLN A 45 -9.94 31.17 -13.24
N ALA A 46 -11.05 31.83 -12.93
CA ALA A 46 -11.49 32.06 -11.56
C ALA A 46 -11.81 30.74 -10.82
N LEU A 47 -12.44 29.79 -11.51
CA LEU A 47 -12.73 28.46 -10.95
C LEU A 47 -11.43 27.69 -10.68
N SER A 48 -10.44 27.75 -11.54
CA SER A 48 -9.17 27.04 -11.33
C SER A 48 -8.41 27.53 -10.09
N TYR A 49 -8.58 28.78 -9.68
CA TYR A 49 -8.00 29.29 -8.43
C TYR A 49 -8.84 29.00 -7.19
N ARG A 50 -10.15 28.79 -7.34
CA ARG A 50 -11.05 28.58 -6.22
C ARG A 50 -11.35 27.12 -5.95
N VAL A 51 -11.38 26.28 -7.00
CA VAL A 51 -11.69 24.86 -6.84
C VAL A 51 -10.49 24.14 -6.26
N LYS A 52 -10.67 23.55 -5.11
CA LYS A 52 -9.74 22.59 -4.51
C LYS A 52 -10.27 21.19 -4.72
N THR A 53 -9.38 20.29 -5.09
CA THR A 53 -9.69 18.87 -5.21
C THR A 53 -8.84 18.12 -4.19
N GLU A 54 -9.52 17.37 -3.33
CA GLU A 54 -8.90 16.50 -2.34
C GLU A 54 -9.23 15.05 -2.66
N LYS A 55 -8.27 14.16 -2.45
CA LYS A 55 -8.48 12.73 -2.64
C LYS A 55 -9.20 12.14 -1.43
N ILE A 56 -10.20 11.31 -1.70
CA ILE A 56 -10.83 10.46 -0.68
C ILE A 56 -10.20 9.08 -0.82
N LYS A 57 -9.37 8.70 0.14
CA LYS A 57 -8.68 7.41 0.10
C LYS A 57 -9.66 6.25 0.11
N ALA A 58 -9.43 5.27 -0.78
CA ALA A 58 -10.10 3.98 -0.74
C ALA A 58 -9.42 3.07 0.29
N SER A 59 -10.18 2.31 1.06
CA SER A 59 -9.59 1.27 1.89
C SER A 59 -9.24 0.04 1.06
N ARG A 60 -8.11 -0.59 1.38
CA ARG A 60 -7.72 -1.87 0.81
C ARG A 60 -8.62 -2.98 1.35
N GLY A 61 -8.95 -3.99 0.53
CA GLY A 61 -9.76 -5.13 0.92
C GLY A 61 -9.11 -5.95 2.05
N ASN A 62 -9.94 -6.58 2.87
CA ASN A 62 -9.46 -7.43 3.95
C ASN A 62 -9.01 -8.80 3.43
N ILE A 63 -8.12 -9.45 4.18
CA ILE A 63 -7.72 -10.84 3.94
C ILE A 63 -8.24 -11.68 5.10
N TYR A 64 -8.97 -12.73 4.78
CA TYR A 64 -9.57 -13.66 5.74
C TYR A 64 -8.99 -15.05 5.58
N ASP A 65 -9.03 -15.84 6.65
CA ASP A 65 -8.84 -17.27 6.58
C ASP A 65 -10.11 -17.99 6.08
N LYS A 66 -10.05 -19.32 5.96
CA LYS A 66 -11.20 -20.14 5.53
C LYS A 66 -12.42 -20.05 6.46
N ASN A 67 -12.22 -19.68 7.73
CA ASN A 67 -13.25 -19.54 8.76
C ASN A 67 -13.76 -18.10 8.88
N LEU A 68 -13.35 -17.21 7.97
CA LEU A 68 -13.66 -15.78 7.95
C LEU A 68 -13.05 -15.00 9.13
N LEU A 69 -11.99 -15.51 9.75
CA LEU A 69 -11.18 -14.75 10.68
C LEU A 69 -10.33 -13.74 9.92
N VAL A 70 -10.30 -12.51 10.41
CA VAL A 70 -9.53 -11.43 9.77
C VAL A 70 -8.04 -11.66 10.00
N LEU A 71 -7.31 -11.89 8.92
CA LEU A 71 -5.86 -12.04 8.94
C LEU A 71 -5.14 -10.70 8.70
N SER A 72 -5.68 -9.88 7.81
CA SER A 72 -5.17 -8.54 7.54
C SER A 72 -6.30 -7.58 7.21
N SER A 73 -6.24 -6.36 7.73
CA SER A 73 -7.23 -5.31 7.47
C SER A 73 -6.57 -3.94 7.37
N SER A 74 -7.29 -2.98 6.77
CA SER A 74 -6.89 -1.57 6.73
C SER A 74 -7.57 -0.82 7.87
N SER A 75 -6.81 -0.25 8.78
CA SER A 75 -7.28 0.66 9.81
C SER A 75 -7.07 2.11 9.41
N ARG A 76 -7.96 3.02 9.83
CA ARG A 76 -7.79 4.45 9.58
C ARG A 76 -6.52 4.98 10.25
N SER A 77 -5.82 5.84 9.56
CA SER A 77 -4.58 6.46 10.01
C SER A 77 -4.44 7.88 9.45
N TYR A 78 -3.40 8.58 9.84
CA TYR A 78 -3.01 9.85 9.26
C TYR A 78 -1.53 9.84 8.87
N ASN A 79 -1.23 10.54 7.78
CA ASN A 79 0.13 10.96 7.45
C ASN A 79 0.33 12.39 7.94
N ILE A 80 1.44 12.67 8.63
CA ILE A 80 1.78 14.01 9.09
C ILE A 80 2.77 14.62 8.13
N GLY A 81 2.35 15.68 7.45
CA GLY A 81 3.19 16.51 6.59
C GLY A 81 3.58 17.81 7.27
N ILE A 82 4.78 18.28 7.00
CA ILE A 82 5.33 19.55 7.51
C ILE A 82 5.65 20.47 6.33
N PHE A 83 5.12 21.70 6.39
CA PHE A 83 5.52 22.82 5.55
C PHE A 83 6.39 23.79 6.36
N PRO A 84 7.72 23.67 6.36
CA PRO A 84 8.60 24.47 7.22
C PRO A 84 8.41 25.97 7.05
N THR A 85 8.16 26.42 5.81
CA THR A 85 7.98 27.85 5.46
C THR A 85 6.66 28.46 5.97
N LYS A 86 5.74 27.64 6.49
CA LYS A 86 4.44 28.07 7.02
C LYS A 86 4.37 28.00 8.55
N ILE A 87 5.46 27.65 9.20
CA ILE A 87 5.54 27.55 10.68
C ILE A 87 5.94 28.91 11.22
N ASP A 88 5.05 29.55 11.98
CA ASP A 88 5.34 30.82 12.65
C ASP A 88 6.02 30.57 14.01
N ASN A 89 5.55 29.58 14.78
CA ASN A 89 6.08 29.22 16.09
C ASN A 89 6.70 27.81 16.08
N LEU A 90 7.99 27.74 15.81
CA LEU A 90 8.71 26.46 15.69
C LEU A 90 8.74 25.70 17.02
N ASP A 91 8.96 26.39 18.14
CA ASP A 91 9.06 25.73 19.45
C ASP A 91 7.73 25.09 19.86
N GLU A 92 6.61 25.72 19.57
CA GLU A 92 5.27 25.15 19.79
C GLU A 92 5.07 23.87 19.01
N VAL A 93 5.35 23.90 17.71
CA VAL A 93 5.21 22.74 16.82
C VAL A 93 6.09 21.58 17.29
N VAL A 94 7.38 21.85 17.59
CA VAL A 94 8.33 20.83 18.04
C VAL A 94 7.89 20.22 19.37
N ASN A 95 7.51 21.06 20.35
CA ASN A 95 7.10 20.58 21.67
C ASN A 95 5.81 19.75 21.60
N SER A 96 4.81 20.21 20.86
CA SER A 96 3.54 19.52 20.71
C SER A 96 3.70 18.18 20.01
N LEU A 97 4.39 18.12 18.87
CA LEU A 97 4.56 16.89 18.11
C LEU A 97 5.44 15.87 18.86
N SER A 98 6.52 16.32 19.53
CA SER A 98 7.39 15.42 20.30
C SER A 98 6.73 14.88 21.58
N ALA A 99 5.61 15.43 22.02
CA ALA A 99 4.88 14.93 23.18
C ALA A 99 4.08 13.65 22.85
N ILE A 100 3.63 13.50 21.59
CA ILE A 100 2.79 12.36 21.16
C ILE A 100 3.56 11.39 20.28
N LEU A 101 4.46 11.92 19.43
CA LEU A 101 5.21 11.11 18.49
C LEU A 101 6.55 10.68 19.09
N PRO A 102 7.05 9.50 18.75
CA PRO A 102 8.35 9.01 19.21
C PRO A 102 9.51 9.69 18.44
N VAL A 103 9.50 11.05 18.42
CA VAL A 103 10.49 11.86 17.70
C VAL A 103 11.24 12.72 18.71
N GLU A 104 12.57 12.68 18.65
CA GLU A 104 13.43 13.50 19.50
C GLU A 104 13.32 14.98 19.10
N LYS A 105 13.13 15.87 20.10
CA LYS A 105 12.91 17.30 19.90
C LYS A 105 14.02 17.96 19.08
N ASP A 106 15.28 17.68 19.43
CA ASP A 106 16.43 18.31 18.78
C ASP A 106 16.58 17.87 17.33
N LEU A 107 16.26 16.60 17.03
CA LEU A 107 16.27 16.09 15.65
C LEU A 107 15.14 16.70 14.82
N LEU A 108 13.93 16.80 15.39
CA LEU A 108 12.80 17.43 14.72
C LEU A 108 13.06 18.90 14.43
N HIS A 109 13.54 19.64 15.42
CA HIS A 109 13.90 21.06 15.27
C HIS A 109 14.94 21.28 14.17
N LYS A 110 16.05 20.50 14.19
CA LYS A 110 17.06 20.56 13.14
C LYS A 110 16.52 20.23 11.76
N ARG A 111 15.66 19.21 11.65
CA ARG A 111 15.08 18.78 10.38
C ARG A 111 14.17 19.87 9.77
N ILE A 112 13.35 20.53 10.61
CA ILE A 112 12.47 21.60 10.15
C ILE A 112 13.28 22.79 9.65
N ILE A 113 14.32 23.22 10.38
CA ILE A 113 15.16 24.37 9.97
C ILE A 113 15.98 24.07 8.71
N SER A 114 16.50 22.85 8.58
CA SER A 114 17.36 22.49 7.45
C SER A 114 16.59 22.25 6.15
N THR A 115 15.26 22.15 6.21
CA THR A 115 14.40 21.81 5.06
C THR A 115 13.48 22.96 4.75
N THR A 116 13.42 23.39 3.48
CA THR A 116 12.50 24.43 3.01
C THR A 116 11.27 23.87 2.33
N ASN A 117 11.39 22.64 1.80
CA ASN A 117 10.33 21.96 1.09
C ASN A 117 9.43 21.15 2.05
N PHE A 118 8.22 20.84 1.58
CA PHE A 118 7.34 19.91 2.27
C PHE A 118 8.02 18.55 2.47
N PHE A 119 7.82 17.95 3.65
CA PHE A 119 8.22 16.58 3.93
C PHE A 119 7.22 15.88 4.86
N TYR A 120 7.12 14.56 4.75
CA TYR A 120 6.40 13.78 5.74
C TYR A 120 7.28 13.56 6.99
N LEU A 121 6.72 13.91 8.15
CA LEU A 121 7.36 13.66 9.44
C LEU A 121 7.19 12.20 9.83
N ASP A 122 5.96 11.72 9.78
CA ASP A 122 5.57 10.35 10.06
C ASP A 122 4.41 9.93 9.18
N ARG A 123 4.28 8.65 8.92
CA ARG A 123 3.22 8.08 8.10
C ARG A 123 2.49 6.98 8.85
N ASN A 124 1.20 6.85 8.57
CA ASN A 124 0.35 5.81 9.13
C ASN A 124 0.27 5.84 10.65
N ILE A 125 0.25 7.04 11.25
CA ILE A 125 0.01 7.22 12.68
C ILE A 125 -1.44 6.83 13.02
N ASP A 126 -1.64 6.35 14.23
CA ASP A 126 -2.95 5.97 14.72
C ASP A 126 -3.96 7.10 14.59
N TYR A 127 -5.20 6.74 14.21
CA TYR A 127 -6.27 7.69 13.97
C TYR A 127 -6.52 8.63 15.15
N GLU A 128 -6.53 8.10 16.39
CA GLU A 128 -6.78 8.88 17.62
C GLU A 128 -5.69 9.95 17.82
N LYS A 129 -4.42 9.56 17.67
CA LYS A 129 -3.29 10.51 17.73
C LYS A 129 -3.38 11.58 16.65
N GLY A 130 -3.79 11.19 15.45
CA GLY A 130 -3.98 12.11 14.34
C GLY A 130 -5.09 13.14 14.61
N GLU A 131 -6.24 12.73 15.14
CA GLU A 131 -7.32 13.64 15.52
C GLU A 131 -6.90 14.59 16.66
N GLU A 132 -6.12 14.10 17.62
CA GLU A 132 -5.57 14.93 18.69
C GLU A 132 -4.65 16.02 18.12
N ILE A 133 -3.67 15.66 17.28
CA ILE A 133 -2.75 16.62 16.63
C ILE A 133 -3.55 17.62 15.76
N LYS A 134 -4.56 17.15 15.04
CA LYS A 134 -5.42 17.98 14.20
C LYS A 134 -6.19 19.03 15.01
N SER A 135 -6.59 18.69 16.23
CA SER A 135 -7.30 19.60 17.14
C SER A 135 -6.45 20.80 17.58
N TRP A 136 -5.13 20.67 17.58
CA TRP A 136 -4.20 21.75 17.95
C TRP A 136 -4.07 22.83 16.87
N ASN A 137 -4.49 22.54 15.63
CA ASN A 137 -4.48 23.47 14.49
C ASN A 137 -3.11 24.17 14.30
N LEU A 138 -2.02 23.42 14.41
CA LEU A 138 -0.65 23.91 14.30
C LEU A 138 -0.36 24.41 12.87
N GLU A 139 0.14 25.64 12.75
CA GLU A 139 0.52 26.20 11.47
C GLU A 139 1.70 25.45 10.85
N GLY A 140 1.58 25.17 9.55
CA GLY A 140 2.60 24.41 8.83
C GLY A 140 2.53 22.90 9.01
N VAL A 141 1.63 22.39 9.88
CA VAL A 141 1.38 20.95 10.06
C VAL A 141 0.12 20.54 9.31
N VAL A 142 0.21 19.52 8.48
CA VAL A 142 -0.92 18.98 7.70
C VAL A 142 -1.08 17.51 8.01
N LEU A 143 -2.34 17.13 8.28
CA LEU A 143 -2.72 15.73 8.46
C LEU A 143 -3.52 15.28 7.24
N GLU A 144 -2.98 14.31 6.54
CA GLU A 144 -3.63 13.68 5.39
C GLU A 144 -4.23 12.34 5.83
N PRO A 145 -5.56 12.14 5.65
CA PRO A 145 -6.18 10.85 5.93
C PRO A 145 -5.53 9.74 5.11
N SER A 146 -5.24 8.63 5.77
CA SER A 146 -4.61 7.45 5.18
C SER A 146 -5.17 6.17 5.82
N PHE A 147 -4.67 5.04 5.40
CA PHE A 147 -4.92 3.76 6.04
C PHE A 147 -3.58 3.11 6.39
N ASN A 148 -3.58 2.36 7.48
CA ASN A 148 -2.48 1.52 7.91
C ASN A 148 -2.87 0.05 7.73
N ARG A 149 -2.03 -0.74 7.06
CA ARG A 149 -2.25 -2.16 6.89
C ARG A 149 -1.82 -2.91 8.15
N VAL A 150 -2.76 -3.60 8.78
CA VAL A 150 -2.54 -4.33 10.04
C VAL A 150 -2.68 -5.82 9.78
N ILE A 151 -1.65 -6.59 10.17
CA ILE A 151 -1.68 -8.04 10.17
C ILE A 151 -2.04 -8.50 11.58
N HIS A 152 -3.15 -9.24 11.72
CA HIS A 152 -3.68 -9.68 13.00
C HIS A 152 -3.12 -11.04 13.45
N ALA A 153 -2.59 -11.83 12.52
CA ALA A 153 -2.02 -13.14 12.79
C ALA A 153 -0.57 -13.21 12.30
N ASN A 154 0.38 -13.18 13.24
CA ASN A 154 1.81 -13.21 12.92
C ASN A 154 2.22 -14.50 12.20
N SER A 155 1.54 -15.62 12.49
CA SER A 155 1.78 -16.94 11.86
C SER A 155 1.58 -16.95 10.35
N VAL A 156 0.83 -16.02 9.79
CA VAL A 156 0.61 -15.93 8.34
C VAL A 156 1.27 -14.70 7.71
N SER A 157 2.00 -13.91 8.51
CA SER A 157 2.56 -12.62 8.06
C SER A 157 3.45 -12.73 6.83
N LYS A 158 4.28 -13.77 6.74
CA LYS A 158 5.16 -14.03 5.58
C LYS A 158 4.38 -14.41 4.32
N ILE A 159 3.26 -15.11 4.49
CA ILE A 159 2.38 -15.50 3.37
C ILE A 159 1.61 -14.28 2.87
N ILE A 160 1.04 -13.50 3.80
CA ILE A 160 0.32 -12.28 3.47
C ILE A 160 1.26 -11.29 2.80
N GLY A 161 2.47 -11.11 3.34
CA GLY A 161 3.44 -10.15 2.83
C GLY A 161 3.22 -8.74 3.37
N LYS A 162 3.63 -7.73 2.60
CA LYS A 162 3.68 -6.34 3.05
C LYS A 162 3.18 -5.38 1.98
N VAL A 163 2.80 -4.21 2.42
CA VAL A 163 2.53 -3.05 1.59
C VAL A 163 3.53 -1.93 1.88
N ASP A 164 3.74 -1.04 0.90
CA ASP A 164 4.48 0.19 1.10
C ASP A 164 3.62 1.26 1.84
N PRO A 165 4.19 2.40 2.25
CA PRO A 165 3.43 3.48 2.89
C PRO A 165 2.32 4.10 2.03
N ASP A 166 2.34 3.88 0.71
CA ASP A 166 1.31 4.32 -0.23
C ASP A 166 0.29 3.21 -0.53
N GLU A 167 0.29 2.12 0.30
CA GLU A 167 -0.60 0.97 0.24
C GLU A 167 -0.49 0.11 -1.04
N ASN A 168 0.64 0.15 -1.74
CA ASN A 168 0.93 -0.79 -2.81
C ASN A 168 1.49 -2.08 -2.23
N GLY A 169 1.03 -3.22 -2.72
CA GLY A 169 1.59 -4.52 -2.33
C GLY A 169 3.03 -4.67 -2.83
N ILE A 170 3.96 -5.02 -1.93
CA ILE A 170 5.38 -5.20 -2.25
C ILE A 170 5.88 -6.63 -2.05
N GLU A 171 5.18 -7.43 -1.24
CA GLU A 171 5.53 -8.82 -0.95
C GLU A 171 4.29 -9.71 -0.79
N GLY A 172 4.45 -11.03 -0.97
CA GLY A 172 3.46 -12.04 -0.66
C GLY A 172 2.14 -11.92 -1.43
N LEU A 173 1.04 -12.29 -0.78
CA LEU A 173 -0.31 -12.19 -1.33
C LEU A 173 -0.74 -10.74 -1.55
N GLU A 174 -0.24 -9.81 -0.75
CA GLU A 174 -0.48 -8.38 -0.93
C GLU A 174 0.04 -7.89 -2.29
N LEU A 175 1.21 -8.36 -2.72
CA LEU A 175 1.74 -8.06 -4.06
C LEU A 175 0.98 -8.81 -5.15
N TYR A 176 0.76 -10.11 -4.98
CA TYR A 176 0.16 -10.94 -6.01
C TYR A 176 -1.29 -10.51 -6.34
N PHE A 177 -2.06 -10.15 -5.33
CA PHE A 177 -3.45 -9.71 -5.47
C PHE A 177 -3.62 -8.18 -5.37
N ASP A 178 -2.54 -7.40 -5.56
CA ASP A 178 -2.58 -5.95 -5.40
C ASP A 178 -3.70 -5.29 -6.20
N SER A 179 -3.87 -5.67 -7.47
CA SER A 179 -4.90 -5.13 -8.35
C SER A 179 -6.35 -5.37 -7.86
N SER A 180 -6.57 -6.42 -7.06
CA SER A 180 -7.88 -6.76 -6.50
C SER A 180 -8.08 -6.16 -5.12
N LEU A 181 -7.03 -6.21 -4.28
CA LEU A 181 -7.05 -5.71 -2.91
C LEU A 181 -7.03 -4.18 -2.86
N LYS A 182 -6.31 -3.52 -3.77
CA LYS A 182 -6.22 -2.07 -3.83
C LYS A 182 -7.50 -1.49 -4.41
N GLY A 183 -8.12 -0.56 -3.67
CA GLY A 183 -9.27 0.18 -4.17
C GLY A 183 -8.87 1.29 -5.16
N THR A 184 -9.86 2.04 -5.59
CA THR A 184 -9.68 3.24 -6.41
C THR A 184 -10.09 4.45 -5.58
N ASP A 185 -9.18 5.39 -5.39
CA ASP A 185 -9.45 6.62 -4.65
C ASP A 185 -10.58 7.41 -5.30
N GLY A 186 -11.39 8.05 -4.46
CA GLY A 186 -12.38 9.03 -4.85
C GLY A 186 -11.80 10.44 -4.81
N GLU A 187 -12.64 11.41 -5.17
CA GLU A 187 -12.28 12.82 -5.17
C GLU A 187 -13.44 13.67 -4.65
N ILE A 188 -13.11 14.68 -3.87
CA ILE A 188 -14.02 15.74 -3.49
C ILE A 188 -13.49 17.07 -4.03
N SER A 189 -14.28 17.74 -4.84
CA SER A 189 -13.96 19.05 -5.40
C SER A 189 -14.93 20.09 -4.83
N TYR A 190 -14.41 21.16 -4.25
CA TYR A 190 -15.18 22.24 -3.64
C TYR A 190 -14.52 23.60 -3.89
N GLU A 191 -15.30 24.68 -3.85
CA GLU A 191 -14.76 26.02 -3.89
C GLU A 191 -14.31 26.47 -2.50
N ALA A 192 -13.08 26.98 -2.43
CA ALA A 192 -12.49 27.54 -1.22
C ALA A 192 -12.15 29.02 -1.40
N SER A 193 -12.25 29.77 -0.31
CA SER A 193 -11.74 31.14 -0.22
C SER A 193 -10.20 31.15 -0.24
N PRO A 194 -9.55 32.31 -0.47
CA PRO A 194 -8.10 32.41 -0.40
C PRO A 194 -7.49 31.90 0.92
N ASN A 195 -8.27 31.96 2.00
CA ASN A 195 -7.87 31.47 3.32
C ASN A 195 -8.15 29.97 3.52
N GLY A 196 -8.52 29.24 2.46
CA GLY A 196 -8.76 27.81 2.50
C GLY A 196 -10.14 27.38 3.07
N LYS A 197 -11.00 28.30 3.49
CA LYS A 197 -12.34 27.96 4.00
C LYS A 197 -13.29 27.62 2.87
N ILE A 198 -14.05 26.54 3.03
CA ILE A 198 -15.08 26.12 2.06
C ILE A 198 -16.14 27.22 1.92
N ILE A 199 -16.55 27.51 0.70
CA ILE A 199 -17.65 28.45 0.42
C ILE A 199 -18.96 27.68 0.54
N PRO A 200 -19.83 27.99 1.55
CA PRO A 200 -20.95 27.11 1.94
C PRO A 200 -22.03 26.90 0.85
N GLN A 201 -22.12 27.80 -0.13
CA GLN A 201 -23.16 27.75 -1.18
C GLN A 201 -22.60 27.30 -2.54
N ALA A 202 -21.29 27.02 -2.61
CA ALA A 202 -20.70 26.53 -3.83
C ALA A 202 -21.01 25.04 -4.05
N PRO A 203 -21.17 24.58 -5.31
CA PRO A 203 -21.42 23.19 -5.58
C PRO A 203 -20.23 22.33 -5.16
N ILE A 204 -20.53 21.24 -4.45
CA ILE A 204 -19.54 20.22 -4.09
C ILE A 204 -19.72 19.04 -5.03
N LYS A 205 -18.65 18.67 -5.75
CA LYS A 205 -18.64 17.48 -6.58
C LYS A 205 -17.86 16.39 -5.86
N THR A 206 -18.50 15.26 -5.61
CA THR A 206 -17.88 14.10 -4.95
C THR A 206 -17.92 12.89 -5.88
N ILE A 207 -16.77 12.29 -6.09
CA ILE A 207 -16.62 10.95 -6.69
C ILE A 207 -16.28 10.03 -5.53
N GLN A 208 -17.19 9.10 -5.22
CA GLN A 208 -16.97 8.16 -4.11
C GLN A 208 -15.82 7.21 -4.42
N PRO A 209 -14.98 6.86 -3.43
CA PRO A 209 -13.96 5.84 -3.59
C PRO A 209 -14.60 4.47 -3.80
N THR A 210 -13.96 3.64 -4.57
CA THR A 210 -14.29 2.21 -4.68
C THR A 210 -13.29 1.42 -3.85
N HIS A 211 -13.75 0.83 -2.76
CA HIS A 211 -12.88 0.03 -1.87
C HIS A 211 -12.40 -1.24 -2.55
N GLY A 212 -11.26 -1.75 -2.13
CA GLY A 212 -10.70 -3.00 -2.60
C GLY A 212 -11.59 -4.20 -2.28
N LYS A 213 -11.42 -5.28 -3.05
CA LYS A 213 -12.14 -6.53 -2.82
C LYS A 213 -11.48 -7.34 -1.73
N ASP A 214 -12.28 -7.98 -0.89
CA ASP A 214 -11.79 -8.90 0.12
C ASP A 214 -11.26 -10.18 -0.51
N LEU A 215 -10.28 -10.81 0.16
CA LEU A 215 -9.67 -12.08 -0.21
C LEU A 215 -9.92 -13.10 0.89
N ILE A 216 -10.50 -14.24 0.54
CA ILE A 216 -10.68 -15.38 1.46
C ILE A 216 -9.69 -16.46 1.06
N LEU A 217 -8.83 -16.85 2.00
CA LEU A 217 -7.81 -17.87 1.81
C LEU A 217 -8.37 -19.26 2.18
N THR A 218 -7.70 -20.30 1.69
CA THR A 218 -7.94 -21.67 2.11
C THR A 218 -7.25 -22.02 3.44
N LEU A 219 -6.34 -21.15 3.90
CA LEU A 219 -5.58 -21.33 5.14
C LEU A 219 -6.50 -21.33 6.36
N ASP A 220 -6.15 -22.19 7.32
CA ASP A 220 -6.72 -22.24 8.67
C ASP A 220 -5.71 -21.63 9.64
N SER A 221 -6.02 -20.43 10.13
CA SER A 221 -5.07 -19.66 10.95
C SER A 221 -4.81 -20.30 12.33
N GLU A 222 -5.77 -21.03 12.88
CA GLU A 222 -5.60 -21.74 14.15
C GLU A 222 -4.67 -22.95 13.98
N LEU A 223 -4.91 -23.75 12.96
CA LEU A 223 -4.04 -24.88 12.64
C LEU A 223 -2.63 -24.42 12.23
N GLN A 224 -2.54 -23.29 11.51
CA GLN A 224 -1.27 -22.65 11.17
C GLN A 224 -0.46 -22.32 12.44
N PHE A 225 -1.09 -21.66 13.41
CA PHE A 225 -0.45 -21.29 14.67
C PHE A 225 0.02 -22.53 15.48
N ILE A 226 -0.83 -23.57 15.57
CA ILE A 226 -0.48 -24.84 16.23
C ILE A 226 0.73 -25.47 15.54
N SER A 227 0.73 -25.49 14.20
CA SER A 227 1.81 -26.09 13.40
C SER A 227 3.14 -25.34 13.55
N GLU A 228 3.11 -24.02 13.67
CA GLU A 228 4.32 -23.23 13.96
C GLU A 228 4.89 -23.55 15.36
N ASN A 229 4.03 -23.73 16.37
CA ASN A 229 4.47 -24.12 17.69
C ASN A 229 5.10 -25.50 17.69
N LEU A 230 4.50 -26.46 16.98
CA LEU A 230 5.08 -27.79 16.79
C LEU A 230 6.43 -27.74 16.08
N CYS A 231 6.58 -26.87 15.07
CA CYS A 231 7.87 -26.62 14.44
C CYS A 231 8.90 -26.08 15.43
N SER A 232 8.53 -25.12 16.28
CA SER A 232 9.42 -24.57 17.29
C SER A 232 9.89 -25.67 18.28
N GLU A 233 8.97 -26.49 18.78
CA GLU A 233 9.33 -27.62 19.66
C GLU A 233 10.22 -28.66 18.96
N ALA A 234 9.97 -28.94 17.70
CA ALA A 234 10.79 -29.88 16.93
C ALA A 234 12.23 -29.35 16.75
N LEU A 235 12.38 -28.08 16.44
CA LEU A 235 13.70 -27.43 16.29
C LEU A 235 14.49 -27.47 17.60
N GLU A 236 13.85 -27.19 18.74
CA GLU A 236 14.49 -27.27 20.06
C GLU A 236 14.96 -28.69 20.40
N LYS A 237 14.17 -29.71 20.04
CA LYS A 237 14.47 -31.11 20.37
C LYS A 237 15.52 -31.73 19.46
N THR A 238 15.59 -31.30 18.20
CA THR A 238 16.41 -31.95 17.16
C THR A 238 17.61 -31.14 16.74
N GLU A 239 17.71 -29.88 17.17
CA GLU A 239 18.75 -28.92 16.71
C GLU A 239 18.75 -28.79 15.18
N ALA A 240 17.62 -29.03 14.52
CA ALA A 240 17.48 -28.90 13.08
C ALA A 240 17.56 -27.42 12.65
N LEU A 241 18.02 -27.17 11.44
CA LEU A 241 18.16 -25.80 10.92
C LEU A 241 16.82 -25.19 10.57
N ASN A 242 15.86 -25.98 10.12
CA ASN A 242 14.56 -25.51 9.63
C ASN A 242 13.49 -26.57 9.90
N CYS A 243 12.25 -26.10 10.08
CA CYS A 243 11.06 -26.92 10.07
C CYS A 243 10.00 -26.32 9.14
N SER A 244 9.36 -27.15 8.35
CA SER A 244 8.25 -26.76 7.48
C SER A 244 7.17 -27.83 7.52
N ILE A 245 5.93 -27.40 7.70
CA ILE A 245 4.72 -28.24 7.69
C ILE A 245 3.76 -27.69 6.66
N VAL A 246 3.44 -28.46 5.65
CA VAL A 246 2.42 -28.15 4.64
C VAL A 246 1.30 -29.18 4.74
N PHE A 247 0.07 -28.69 4.92
CA PHE A 247 -1.13 -29.50 4.87
C PHE A 247 -1.99 -29.12 3.69
N ALA A 248 -2.29 -30.07 2.84
CA ALA A 248 -3.16 -29.90 1.69
C ALA A 248 -4.33 -30.88 1.72
N ASN A 249 -5.46 -30.46 1.22
CA ASN A 249 -6.60 -31.33 0.97
C ASN A 249 -6.27 -32.18 -0.28
N ALA A 250 -6.18 -33.50 -0.09
CA ALA A 250 -5.79 -34.41 -1.16
C ALA A 250 -6.79 -34.45 -2.34
N ASN A 251 -8.06 -34.10 -2.11
CA ASN A 251 -9.09 -34.13 -3.16
C ASN A 251 -9.17 -32.82 -3.95
N THR A 252 -8.91 -31.66 -3.29
CA THR A 252 -9.10 -30.34 -3.89
C THR A 252 -7.77 -29.65 -4.23
N GLY A 253 -6.67 -30.05 -3.59
CA GLY A 253 -5.38 -29.38 -3.68
C GLY A 253 -5.28 -28.10 -2.84
N GLU A 254 -6.32 -27.75 -2.10
CA GLU A 254 -6.31 -26.56 -1.23
C GLU A 254 -5.29 -26.70 -0.12
N ILE A 255 -4.43 -25.69 0.03
CA ILE A 255 -3.44 -25.59 1.11
C ILE A 255 -4.14 -25.04 2.35
N LEU A 256 -4.17 -25.84 3.42
CA LEU A 256 -4.78 -25.47 4.70
C LEU A 256 -3.77 -24.89 5.68
N ILE A 257 -2.50 -25.30 5.58
CA ILE A 257 -1.39 -24.87 6.42
C ILE A 257 -0.14 -24.79 5.56
N ALA A 258 0.66 -23.77 5.79
CA ALA A 258 2.02 -23.63 5.28
C ALA A 258 2.89 -23.00 6.39
N ALA A 259 3.08 -23.75 7.48
CA ALA A 259 3.83 -23.31 8.64
C ALA A 259 5.33 -23.53 8.43
N GLU A 260 6.12 -22.57 8.91
CA GLU A 260 7.57 -22.63 8.82
C GLU A 260 8.24 -21.95 10.01
N LYS A 261 9.37 -22.51 10.42
CA LYS A 261 10.27 -21.90 11.40
C LYS A 261 11.72 -22.15 11.01
N SER A 262 12.55 -21.14 11.21
CA SER A 262 13.99 -21.27 11.14
C SER A 262 14.56 -21.55 12.54
N GLY A 263 15.61 -22.36 12.63
CA GLY A 263 16.30 -22.64 13.87
C GLY A 263 17.12 -21.46 14.38
N PHE A 264 17.97 -21.70 15.39
CA PHE A 264 18.68 -20.66 16.16
C PHE A 264 19.72 -19.81 15.39
N LEU A 265 19.97 -20.07 14.14
CA LEU A 265 20.84 -19.25 13.29
C LEU A 265 20.04 -18.07 12.72
N GLU A 266 19.90 -17.04 13.53
CA GLU A 266 19.13 -15.82 13.20
C GLU A 266 19.62 -15.08 11.94
N ASP A 267 20.85 -15.33 11.46
CA ASP A 267 21.46 -14.48 10.42
C ASP A 267 21.66 -15.11 9.05
N SER A 268 21.40 -16.41 8.86
CA SER A 268 21.88 -17.04 7.60
C SER A 268 20.81 -17.47 6.59
N LEU A 269 19.55 -17.64 6.96
CA LEU A 269 18.51 -18.10 6.04
C LEU A 269 17.19 -17.37 6.22
N ASN A 270 17.18 -16.08 5.92
CA ASN A 270 15.93 -15.32 5.72
C ASN A 270 15.29 -15.74 4.38
N ILE A 271 14.99 -17.04 4.24
CA ILE A 271 14.26 -17.57 3.09
C ILE A 271 12.77 -17.48 3.48
N ASP A 272 12.10 -16.42 3.01
CA ASP A 272 10.66 -16.35 3.13
C ASP A 272 10.01 -17.46 2.31
N LEU A 273 8.96 -18.07 2.87
CA LEU A 273 8.25 -19.21 2.28
C LEU A 273 9.16 -20.44 2.07
N LEU A 274 9.85 -20.83 3.12
CA LEU A 274 10.74 -21.99 3.15
C LEU A 274 10.07 -23.24 2.57
N SER A 275 8.81 -23.46 2.91
CA SER A 275 7.98 -24.58 2.42
C SER A 275 7.87 -24.66 0.89
N ILE A 276 8.07 -23.54 0.19
CA ILE A 276 7.95 -23.44 -1.28
C ILE A 276 9.32 -23.26 -1.94
N ARG A 277 10.24 -22.54 -1.29
CA ARG A 277 11.50 -22.08 -1.89
C ARG A 277 12.73 -22.87 -1.46
N ALA A 278 12.63 -23.65 -0.37
CA ALA A 278 13.78 -24.41 0.10
C ALA A 278 14.18 -25.51 -0.89
N GLN A 279 15.46 -25.58 -1.17
CA GLN A 279 16.06 -26.68 -1.90
C GLN A 279 16.66 -27.66 -0.90
N TYR A 280 16.21 -28.91 -0.92
CA TYR A 280 16.67 -29.95 -0.02
C TYR A 280 16.75 -31.30 -0.74
N GLU A 281 17.51 -32.22 -0.18
CA GLU A 281 17.61 -33.58 -0.69
C GLU A 281 16.39 -34.39 -0.19
N PRO A 282 15.42 -34.73 -1.07
CA PRO A 282 14.14 -35.34 -0.62
C PRO A 282 14.29 -36.77 -0.16
N GLY A 283 15.39 -37.43 -0.51
CA GLY A 283 15.64 -38.83 -0.16
C GLY A 283 14.55 -39.77 -0.68
N SER A 284 14.13 -40.75 0.20
CA SER A 284 13.09 -41.73 -0.16
C SER A 284 11.70 -41.12 -0.38
N SER A 285 11.46 -39.88 0.01
CA SER A 285 10.17 -39.21 -0.23
C SER A 285 9.89 -39.02 -1.72
N LEU A 286 10.95 -38.92 -2.55
CA LEU A 286 10.79 -38.80 -4.00
C LEU A 286 10.26 -40.11 -4.65
N LYS A 287 10.38 -41.27 -3.96
CA LYS A 287 9.92 -42.55 -4.51
C LYS A 287 8.42 -42.57 -4.78
N ILE A 288 7.63 -41.86 -4.00
CA ILE A 288 6.17 -41.75 -4.22
C ILE A 288 5.89 -41.23 -5.64
N PHE A 289 6.61 -40.19 -6.06
CA PHE A 289 6.43 -39.60 -7.39
C PHE A 289 6.95 -40.54 -8.49
N SER A 290 8.13 -41.18 -8.29
CA SER A 290 8.70 -42.06 -9.27
C SER A 290 7.87 -43.31 -9.50
N ILE A 291 7.35 -43.89 -8.40
CA ILE A 291 6.49 -45.09 -8.47
C ILE A 291 5.11 -44.70 -9.01
N GLY A 292 4.52 -43.61 -8.57
CA GLY A 292 3.24 -43.13 -9.06
C GLY A 292 3.28 -42.88 -10.57
N ALA A 293 4.32 -42.23 -11.08
CA ALA A 293 4.50 -41.99 -12.52
C ALA A 293 4.64 -43.31 -13.30
N GLY A 294 5.33 -44.28 -12.73
CA GLY A 294 5.48 -45.60 -13.36
C GLY A 294 4.17 -46.39 -13.46
N ILE A 295 3.33 -46.32 -12.41
CA ILE A 295 1.99 -46.91 -12.38
C ILE A 295 1.08 -46.19 -13.40
N GLU A 296 1.09 -44.86 -13.41
CA GLU A 296 0.29 -44.06 -14.34
C GLU A 296 0.62 -44.32 -15.80
N GLN A 297 1.91 -44.55 -16.10
CA GLN A 297 2.36 -44.91 -17.44
C GLN A 297 2.19 -46.39 -17.80
N GLY A 298 1.66 -47.20 -16.86
CA GLY A 298 1.45 -48.64 -17.08
C GLY A 298 2.73 -49.47 -17.18
N LEU A 299 3.86 -48.96 -16.64
CA LEU A 299 5.14 -49.68 -16.65
C LEU A 299 5.12 -50.86 -15.66
N PHE A 300 4.40 -50.72 -14.59
CA PHE A 300 4.17 -51.72 -13.55
C PHE A 300 2.90 -51.39 -12.76
N ASP A 301 2.45 -52.31 -11.96
CA ASP A 301 1.32 -52.17 -11.02
C ASP A 301 1.77 -52.51 -9.59
N GLU A 302 0.84 -52.40 -8.64
CA GLU A 302 1.09 -52.67 -7.22
C GLU A 302 1.52 -54.12 -6.90
N ASN A 303 1.27 -55.06 -7.80
CA ASN A 303 1.63 -56.47 -7.67
C ASN A 303 2.91 -56.86 -8.44
N THR A 304 3.47 -55.95 -9.17
CA THR A 304 4.65 -56.20 -9.99
C THR A 304 5.89 -56.40 -9.12
N LYS A 305 6.59 -57.51 -9.34
CA LYS A 305 7.78 -57.91 -8.59
C LYS A 305 9.04 -57.75 -9.43
N TYR A 306 10.03 -57.11 -8.86
CA TYR A 306 11.34 -56.96 -9.47
C TYR A 306 12.42 -57.64 -8.66
N LEU A 307 13.37 -58.28 -9.36
CA LEU A 307 14.61 -58.72 -8.74
C LEU A 307 15.51 -57.50 -8.58
N VAL A 308 15.92 -57.20 -7.38
CA VAL A 308 16.71 -56.02 -7.06
C VAL A 308 18.10 -56.42 -6.62
N ASP A 309 19.12 -55.95 -7.40
CA ASP A 309 20.51 -56.11 -7.02
C ASP A 309 20.90 -55.21 -5.84
N ASP A 310 21.94 -55.64 -5.09
CA ASP A 310 22.43 -54.88 -3.94
C ASP A 310 22.98 -53.49 -4.36
N LYS A 311 23.50 -53.39 -5.60
CA LYS A 311 24.11 -52.19 -6.15
C LYS A 311 23.80 -52.08 -7.64
N ILE A 312 23.30 -50.95 -8.05
CA ILE A 312 23.04 -50.61 -9.46
C ILE A 312 23.87 -49.38 -9.81
N GLU A 313 24.68 -49.47 -10.86
CA GLU A 313 25.37 -48.30 -11.41
C GLU A 313 24.41 -47.49 -12.25
N ILE A 314 24.17 -46.21 -11.84
CA ILE A 314 23.24 -45.31 -12.51
C ILE A 314 23.94 -44.49 -13.58
N ILE A 315 25.15 -44.03 -13.25
CA ILE A 315 26.02 -43.24 -14.12
C ILE A 315 27.47 -43.70 -13.83
N GLU A 316 28.35 -43.65 -14.78
CA GLU A 316 29.76 -44.04 -14.62
C GLU A 316 30.35 -43.43 -13.31
N GLY A 317 30.75 -44.32 -12.40
CA GLY A 317 31.27 -43.94 -11.10
C GLY A 317 30.24 -43.60 -10.01
N SER A 318 28.94 -43.57 -10.31
CA SER A 318 27.87 -43.33 -9.32
C SER A 318 26.91 -44.50 -9.23
N CYS A 319 26.71 -45.01 -8.00
CA CYS A 319 25.89 -46.19 -7.76
C CYS A 319 24.80 -45.94 -6.72
N ALA A 320 23.57 -46.43 -6.98
CA ALA A 320 22.57 -46.65 -5.95
C ALA A 320 22.81 -48.00 -5.25
N LYS A 321 22.73 -47.99 -3.91
CA LYS A 321 22.88 -49.19 -3.07
C LYS A 321 21.64 -49.44 -2.26
N ASN A 322 21.34 -50.71 -2.00
CA ASN A 322 20.32 -51.07 -1.05
C ASN A 322 20.73 -50.71 0.39
N TYR A 323 19.74 -50.35 1.21
CA TYR A 323 19.96 -50.10 2.63
C TYR A 323 20.28 -51.45 3.35
N GLU A 324 21.33 -51.45 4.18
CA GLU A 324 21.77 -52.59 4.96
C GLU A 324 22.07 -53.90 4.21
N GLY A 325 22.52 -53.82 2.97
CA GLY A 325 23.01 -55.00 2.28
C GLY A 325 21.97 -56.07 1.97
N LEU A 326 20.71 -55.70 1.82
CA LEU A 326 19.66 -56.61 1.37
C LEU A 326 19.91 -57.08 -0.06
N LYS A 327 20.39 -58.29 -0.21
CA LYS A 327 20.68 -58.93 -1.52
C LYS A 327 19.52 -59.77 -2.00
N GLY A 328 19.20 -59.66 -3.29
CA GLY A 328 18.35 -60.63 -3.98
C GLY A 328 16.92 -60.75 -3.53
N CYS A 329 16.37 -59.75 -2.91
CA CYS A 329 14.97 -59.79 -2.45
C CYS A 329 14.03 -59.29 -3.54
N TYR A 330 12.98 -60.06 -3.81
CA TYR A 330 11.81 -59.52 -4.49
C TYR A 330 11.13 -58.51 -3.51
N ARG A 331 10.90 -57.32 -3.96
CA ARG A 331 10.13 -56.33 -3.20
C ARG A 331 8.81 -56.09 -3.90
N ASP A 332 7.75 -56.15 -3.12
CA ASP A 332 6.45 -55.67 -3.51
C ASP A 332 6.47 -54.12 -3.32
N PHE A 333 5.98 -53.41 -4.31
CA PHE A 333 5.90 -51.94 -4.28
C PHE A 333 4.62 -51.46 -3.60
#